data_1f870a86dfd1193e7ffbf718e713e9d4
#
_entry.id   1f870a86dfd1193e7ffbf718e713e9d4
#
_cell.length_a   1.000
_cell.length_b   1.000
_cell.length_c   1.000
_cell.angle_alpha   90.00
_cell.angle_beta   90.00
_cell.angle_gamma   90.00
#
_symmetry.space_group_name_H-M   'P 1'
#
loop_
_entity.id
_entity.type
_entity.pdbx_description
1 polymer ?
#
loop_
_entity_poly.entity_id
_entity_poly.type
_entity_poly.pdbx_seq_one_letter_code
_entity_poly.pdbx_strand_id
1 'polypeptide(L)'
;MNAREHWQARARRVKGERQLVAWHLASVKKPAVPLVVTLTRIAPSNGLDDDNLAGALKACRDEIAEWIGVNDRDRKTVRYEYEQERGPWGVRIEWRTA
;
A
#
# COMPACT_ATOMS: atom_id res chain seq x y z
N MET A 1 21.88 7.00 -0.83
CA MET A 1 21.40 5.82 -0.13
C MET A 1 19.88 5.80 -0.11
N ASN A 2 19.31 4.70 -0.50
CA ASN A 2 17.86 4.60 -0.57
C ASN A 2 17.25 4.39 0.80
N ALA A 3 16.51 5.36 1.27
CA ALA A 3 15.67 5.16 2.41
C ALA A 3 14.44 4.38 1.95
N ARG A 4 14.44 3.09 2.23
CA ARG A 4 13.28 2.24 2.00
C ARG A 4 12.63 1.96 3.35
N GLU A 5 11.45 2.53 3.54
CA GLU A 5 10.68 2.26 4.74
C GLU A 5 9.55 1.30 4.39
N HIS A 6 9.30 0.37 5.29
CA HIS A 6 8.18 -0.55 5.12
C HIS A 6 7.58 -0.90 6.47
N TRP A 7 6.32 -1.25 6.45
CA TRP A 7 5.66 -1.86 7.59
C TRP A 7 4.50 -2.73 7.10
N GLN A 8 4.07 -3.62 7.95
CA GLN A 8 3.07 -4.62 7.62
C GLN A 8 1.89 -4.51 8.57
N ALA A 9 0.69 -4.46 8.02
CA ALA A 9 -0.53 -4.48 8.77
C ALA A 9 -1.33 -5.73 8.44
N ARG A 10 -1.99 -6.31 9.44
CA ARG A 10 -2.92 -7.40 9.22
C ARG A 10 -4.28 -6.82 8.90
N ALA A 11 -4.78 -7.11 7.71
CA ALA A 11 -6.12 -6.74 7.29
C ALA A 11 -7.00 -7.98 7.29
N ARG A 12 -8.12 -7.92 7.98
CA ARG A 12 -9.06 -9.04 8.04
C ARG A 12 -10.18 -8.90 7.01
N ARG A 13 -10.62 -7.69 6.74
CA ARG A 13 -11.72 -7.38 5.82
C ARG A 13 -11.50 -6.02 5.20
N VAL A 14 -12.04 -5.82 4.01
CA VAL A 14 -11.95 -4.57 3.26
C VAL A 14 -12.43 -3.36 4.08
N LYS A 15 -13.48 -3.50 4.87
CA LYS A 15 -14.00 -2.40 5.70
C LYS A 15 -13.02 -1.90 6.74
N GLY A 16 -12.26 -2.79 7.34
CA GLY A 16 -11.27 -2.41 8.35
C GLY A 16 -9.93 -2.02 7.76
N GLU A 17 -9.72 -2.32 6.50
CA GLU A 17 -8.42 -2.14 5.86
C GLU A 17 -8.01 -0.68 5.77
N ARG A 18 -8.89 0.20 5.28
CA ARG A 18 -8.59 1.64 5.20
C ARG A 18 -8.32 2.22 6.58
N GLN A 19 -9.14 1.88 7.56
CA GLN A 19 -8.99 2.38 8.92
C GLN A 19 -7.69 1.88 9.55
N LEU A 20 -7.35 0.62 9.34
CA LEU A 20 -6.13 0.02 9.84
C LEU A 20 -4.90 0.70 9.22
N VAL A 21 -4.93 0.92 7.91
CA VAL A 21 -3.86 1.62 7.19
C VAL A 21 -3.73 3.05 7.69
N ALA A 22 -4.83 3.78 7.81
CA ALA A 22 -4.83 5.15 8.31
C ALA A 22 -4.23 5.23 9.71
N TRP A 23 -4.57 4.30 10.58
CA TRP A 23 -4.07 4.27 11.94
C TRP A 23 -2.56 4.04 11.98
N HIS A 24 -2.08 3.08 11.20
CA HIS A 24 -0.63 2.84 11.12
C HIS A 24 0.12 4.03 10.53
N LEU A 25 -0.43 4.67 9.50
CA LEU A 25 0.20 5.82 8.86
C LEU A 25 0.19 7.08 9.72
N ALA A 26 -0.71 7.19 10.69
CA ALA A 26 -0.84 8.38 11.52
C ALA A 26 0.43 8.72 12.30
N SER A 27 1.23 7.71 12.65
CA SER A 27 2.49 7.89 13.38
C SER A 27 3.72 7.89 12.47
N VAL A 28 3.53 7.76 11.17
CA VAL A 28 4.61 7.70 10.20
C VAL A 28 4.83 9.07 9.57
N LYS A 29 6.07 9.48 9.47
CA LYS A 29 6.41 10.73 8.79
C LYS A 29 6.13 10.60 7.31
N LYS A 30 5.41 11.56 6.74
CA LYS A 30 5.11 11.57 5.32
C LYS A 30 6.39 11.65 4.50
N PRO A 31 6.58 10.75 3.52
CA PRO A 31 7.75 10.80 2.66
C PRO A 31 7.64 11.95 1.67
N ALA A 32 8.78 12.39 1.17
CA ALA A 32 8.83 13.39 0.10
C ALA A 32 8.44 12.76 -1.24
N VAL A 33 7.71 13.50 -2.05
CA VAL A 33 7.39 13.09 -3.41
C VAL A 33 8.48 13.59 -4.37
N PRO A 34 8.69 12.97 -5.54
CA PRO A 34 7.95 11.85 -6.09
C PRO A 34 8.31 10.51 -5.47
N LEU A 35 7.36 9.58 -5.50
CA LEU A 35 7.47 8.28 -4.83
C LEU A 35 7.06 7.13 -5.72
N VAL A 36 7.64 5.97 -5.43
CA VAL A 36 7.08 4.68 -5.85
C VAL A 36 6.62 3.95 -4.60
N VAL A 37 5.35 3.60 -4.54
CA VAL A 37 4.75 2.86 -3.44
C VAL A 37 4.47 1.44 -3.90
N THR A 38 5.00 0.46 -3.19
CA THR A 38 4.76 -0.94 -3.46
C THR A 38 3.79 -1.50 -2.42
N LEU A 39 2.68 -2.02 -2.90
CA LEU A 39 1.66 -2.66 -2.06
C LEU A 39 1.73 -4.17 -2.26
N THR A 40 2.02 -4.90 -1.21
CA THR A 40 2.12 -6.36 -1.25
C THR A 40 0.95 -6.96 -0.51
N ARG A 41 0.12 -7.71 -1.24
CA ARG A 41 -0.93 -8.52 -0.62
C ARG A 41 -0.31 -9.80 -0.08
N ILE A 42 -0.52 -10.05 1.20
CA ILE A 42 -0.04 -11.27 1.84
C ILE A 42 -1.25 -12.11 2.23
N ALA A 43 -1.30 -13.34 1.74
CA ALA A 43 -2.42 -14.23 2.01
C ALA A 43 -1.97 -15.69 2.00
N PRO A 44 -2.68 -16.57 2.74
CA PRO A 44 -2.31 -17.99 2.79
C PRO A 44 -2.74 -18.79 1.55
N SER A 45 -3.52 -18.16 0.67
CA SER A 45 -4.05 -18.81 -0.53
C SER A 45 -3.19 -18.54 -1.76
N ASN A 46 -3.59 -19.13 -2.89
CA ASN A 46 -2.98 -18.85 -4.19
C ASN A 46 -3.17 -17.40 -4.57
N GLY A 47 -2.28 -16.89 -5.42
CA GLY A 47 -2.30 -15.51 -5.85
C GLY A 47 -3.53 -15.15 -6.69
N LEU A 48 -3.74 -13.87 -6.83
CA LEU A 48 -4.75 -13.28 -7.69
C LEU A 48 -4.12 -12.86 -9.02
N ASP A 49 -4.92 -12.77 -10.07
CA ASP A 49 -4.45 -12.14 -11.29
C ASP A 49 -4.28 -10.62 -11.09
N ASP A 50 -3.66 -9.96 -12.05
CA ASP A 50 -3.28 -8.54 -11.89
C ASP A 50 -4.46 -7.62 -11.63
N ASP A 51 -5.58 -7.82 -12.33
CA ASP A 51 -6.76 -6.98 -12.15
C ASP A 51 -7.39 -7.18 -10.77
N ASN A 52 -7.49 -8.43 -10.34
CA ASN A 52 -8.03 -8.75 -9.02
C ASN A 52 -7.10 -8.30 -7.90
N LEU A 53 -5.80 -8.37 -8.12
CA LEU A 53 -4.82 -7.90 -7.15
C LEU A 53 -4.92 -6.39 -6.95
N ALA A 54 -4.97 -5.62 -8.02
CA ALA A 54 -5.14 -4.17 -7.93
C ALA A 54 -6.46 -3.80 -7.25
N GLY A 55 -7.54 -4.51 -7.58
CA GLY A 55 -8.83 -4.30 -6.93
C GLY A 55 -8.82 -4.61 -5.44
N ALA A 56 -8.14 -5.68 -5.05
CA ALA A 56 -8.02 -6.07 -3.65
C ALA A 56 -7.24 -5.04 -2.82
N LEU A 57 -6.31 -4.31 -3.44
CA LEU A 57 -5.47 -3.32 -2.78
C LEU A 57 -5.96 -1.87 -2.96
N LYS A 58 -7.09 -1.69 -3.62
CA LYS A 58 -7.61 -0.35 -3.93
C LYS A 58 -7.89 0.47 -2.68
N ALA A 59 -8.50 -0.11 -1.65
CA ALA A 59 -8.79 0.61 -0.42
C ALA A 59 -7.52 1.09 0.26
N CYS A 60 -6.50 0.25 0.28
CA CYS A 60 -5.19 0.60 0.83
C CYS A 60 -4.55 1.74 0.03
N ARG A 61 -4.57 1.64 -1.29
CA ARG A 61 -4.04 2.70 -2.17
C ARG A 61 -4.75 4.02 -1.97
N ASP A 62 -6.08 4.00 -1.89
CA ASP A 62 -6.87 5.22 -1.71
C ASP A 62 -6.51 5.91 -0.40
N GLU A 63 -6.31 5.14 0.67
CA GLU A 63 -5.93 5.69 1.96
C GLU A 63 -4.52 6.28 1.93
N ILE A 64 -3.59 5.64 1.26
CA ILE A 64 -2.23 6.15 1.11
C ILE A 64 -2.23 7.45 0.30
N ALA A 65 -2.99 7.52 -0.78
CA ALA A 65 -3.11 8.71 -1.61
C ALA A 65 -3.65 9.89 -0.78
N GLU A 66 -4.65 9.64 0.03
CA GLU A 66 -5.20 10.64 0.93
C GLU A 66 -4.20 11.08 1.98
N TRP A 67 -3.47 10.15 2.56
CA TRP A 67 -2.42 10.45 3.54
C TRP A 67 -1.29 11.30 2.96
N ILE A 68 -0.83 10.97 1.75
CA ILE A 68 0.21 11.75 1.07
C ILE A 68 -0.34 13.10 0.60
N GLY A 69 -1.63 13.17 0.32
CA GLY A 69 -2.26 14.37 -0.21
C GLY A 69 -2.13 14.54 -1.71
N VAL A 70 -1.92 13.45 -2.42
CA VAL A 70 -1.77 13.43 -3.88
C VAL A 70 -2.88 12.56 -4.48
N ASN A 71 -3.52 13.07 -5.53
CA ASN A 71 -4.55 12.33 -6.25
C ASN A 71 -3.96 11.02 -6.77
N ASP A 72 -4.67 9.90 -6.58
CA ASP A 72 -4.23 8.58 -6.99
C ASP A 72 -4.05 8.44 -8.51
N ARG A 73 -4.58 9.38 -9.29
CA ARG A 73 -4.40 9.46 -10.75
C ARG A 73 -3.11 10.17 -11.16
N ASP A 74 -2.46 10.84 -10.23
CA ASP A 74 -1.21 11.55 -10.51
C ASP A 74 -0.03 10.58 -10.47
N ARG A 75 0.23 9.95 -11.60
CA ARG A 75 1.31 8.97 -11.75
C ARG A 75 2.71 9.58 -11.83
N LYS A 76 2.79 10.89 -12.00
CA LYS A 76 4.09 11.58 -12.03
C LYS A 76 4.63 11.80 -10.63
N THR A 77 3.74 12.04 -9.68
CA THR A 77 4.10 12.31 -8.30
C THR A 77 4.18 11.05 -7.46
N VAL A 78 3.23 10.14 -7.65
CA VAL A 78 3.20 8.85 -6.94
C VAL A 78 2.83 7.75 -7.90
N ARG A 79 3.66 6.73 -7.96
CA ARG A 79 3.38 5.53 -8.74
C ARG A 79 3.18 4.35 -7.83
N TYR A 80 2.19 3.53 -8.12
CA TYR A 80 1.86 2.34 -7.33
C TYR A 80 2.26 1.08 -8.07
N GLU A 81 2.93 0.18 -7.35
CA GLU A 81 3.27 -1.16 -7.82
C GLU A 81 2.59 -2.17 -6.91
N TYR A 82 2.14 -3.28 -7.48
CA TYR A 82 1.41 -4.31 -6.74
C TYR A 82 2.17 -5.62 -6.77
N GLU A 83 2.30 -6.23 -5.61
CA GLU A 83 2.93 -7.52 -5.45
C GLU A 83 2.07 -8.40 -4.57
N GLN A 84 2.35 -9.67 -4.57
CA GLN A 84 1.69 -10.61 -3.67
C GLN A 84 2.68 -11.64 -3.16
N GLU A 85 2.40 -12.08 -1.94
CA GLU A 85 3.26 -12.99 -1.22
C GLU A 85 2.40 -13.95 -0.42
N ARG A 86 2.87 -15.16 -0.26
CA ARG A 86 2.18 -16.15 0.54
C ARG A 86 2.58 -16.03 2.00
N GLY A 87 1.59 -15.98 2.89
CA GLY A 87 1.83 -15.84 4.33
C GLY A 87 0.55 -15.54 5.08
N PRO A 88 0.64 -15.20 6.37
CA PRO A 88 -0.53 -14.77 7.14
C PRO A 88 -1.16 -13.53 6.51
N TRP A 89 -2.49 -13.42 6.63
CA TRP A 89 -3.22 -12.29 6.05
C TRP A 89 -2.64 -10.94 6.44
N GLY A 90 -2.37 -10.11 5.46
CA GLY A 90 -1.86 -8.76 5.70
C GLY A 90 -1.56 -8.01 4.42
N VAL A 91 -1.15 -6.76 4.59
CA VAL A 91 -0.67 -5.90 3.52
C VAL A 91 0.64 -5.29 3.96
N ARG A 92 1.65 -5.35 3.10
CA ARG A 92 2.91 -4.65 3.31
C ARG A 92 2.94 -3.42 2.43
N ILE A 93 3.26 -2.29 3.02
CA ILE A 93 3.38 -1.03 2.31
C ILE A 93 4.83 -0.60 2.36
N GLU A 94 5.42 -0.39 1.20
CA GLU A 94 6.79 0.06 1.07
C GLU A 94 6.83 1.27 0.16
N TRP A 95 7.74 2.17 0.40
CA TRP A 95 7.95 3.29 -0.51
C TRP A 95 9.43 3.60 -0.66
N ARG A 96 9.74 4.15 -1.81
CA ARG A 96 11.08 4.62 -2.13
C ARG A 96 10.97 5.88 -2.98
N THR A 97 12.01 6.69 -2.94
CA THR A 97 12.10 7.87 -3.80
C THR A 97 12.14 7.44 -5.26
N ALA A 98 11.34 8.08 -6.07
CA ALA A 98 11.32 7.79 -7.50
C ALA A 98 12.53 8.41 -8.22
#